data_b7bf495aaf001e2d29653f0d6cb420b3
#
_entry.id   b7bf495aaf001e2d29653f0d6cb420b3
#
_cell.length_a   1.000
_cell.length_b   1.000
_cell.length_c   1.000
_cell.angle_alpha   90.00
_cell.angle_beta   90.00
_cell.angle_gamma   90.00
#
_symmetry.space_group_name_H-M   'P 1'
#
loop_
_entity.id
_entity.type
_entity.pdbx_description
1 polymer ?
#
loop_
_entity_poly.entity_id
_entity_poly.type
_entity_poly.pdbx_seq_one_letter_code
_entity_poly.pdbx_strand_id
1 'polypeptide(L)'
;MEAFEAAADPARYPGAGEAWQTQRLFYNSFPRSRMQKFSEFMELMDMESSYRNLPFADRGFTDEEITNAVDVSEWVAFKEKSLSMHATQMDPNSLFRKLPSDMLMELRATEHFSLAKGAPLPDTEEARGDLFAGLR
;
A
#
# COMPACT_ATOMS: atom_id res chain seq x y z
N MET A 1 -3.09 -15.78 -3.30
CA MET A 1 -4.49 -16.27 -3.28
C MET A 1 -4.53 -17.73 -2.85
N GLU A 2 -3.83 -18.64 -3.53
CA GLU A 2 -3.80 -20.07 -3.19
C GLU A 2 -3.39 -20.36 -1.75
N ALA A 3 -2.36 -19.70 -1.23
CA ALA A 3 -1.91 -19.90 0.14
C ALA A 3 -2.97 -19.49 1.20
N PHE A 4 -3.79 -18.49 0.92
CA PHE A 4 -4.87 -18.06 1.79
C PHE A 4 -5.94 -19.17 1.97
N GLU A 5 -6.25 -19.85 0.88
CA GLU A 5 -7.21 -20.97 0.88
C GLU A 5 -6.59 -22.24 1.43
N ALA A 6 -5.35 -22.53 1.04
CA ALA A 6 -4.65 -23.75 1.45
C ALA A 6 -4.38 -23.82 2.97
N ALA A 7 -4.20 -22.68 3.62
CA ALA A 7 -3.99 -22.61 5.07
C ALA A 7 -5.22 -23.10 5.88
N ALA A 8 -6.42 -22.95 5.33
CA ALA A 8 -7.67 -23.39 5.94
C ALA A 8 -8.04 -24.84 5.63
N ASP A 9 -7.34 -25.48 4.70
CA ASP A 9 -7.63 -26.86 4.29
C ASP A 9 -6.77 -27.85 5.09
N PRO A 10 -7.37 -28.65 6.00
CA PRO A 10 -6.63 -29.60 6.83
C PRO A 10 -5.99 -30.74 6.01
N ALA A 11 -6.45 -30.97 4.78
CA ALA A 11 -5.89 -32.00 3.92
C ALA A 11 -4.65 -31.54 3.15
N ARG A 12 -4.43 -30.23 3.04
CA ARG A 12 -3.39 -29.65 2.19
C ARG A 12 -1.98 -29.83 2.75
N TYR A 13 -1.84 -29.75 4.08
CA TYR A 13 -0.55 -29.86 4.77
C TYR A 13 -0.64 -30.82 5.97
N PRO A 14 -0.79 -32.13 5.74
CA PRO A 14 -0.91 -33.11 6.81
C PRO A 14 0.36 -33.11 7.66
N GLY A 15 0.19 -33.00 8.98
CA GLY A 15 1.32 -32.95 9.92
C GLY A 15 1.91 -31.58 10.20
N ALA A 16 1.43 -30.51 9.54
CA ALA A 16 1.89 -29.14 9.79
C ALA A 16 1.21 -28.45 10.99
N GLY A 17 0.33 -29.14 11.69
CA GLY A 17 -0.49 -28.59 12.77
C GLY A 17 -1.96 -28.43 12.36
N GLU A 18 -2.71 -27.68 13.16
CA GLU A 18 -4.12 -27.40 12.87
C GLU A 18 -4.26 -26.42 11.71
N ALA A 19 -5.28 -26.62 10.86
CA ALA A 19 -5.60 -25.70 9.79
C ALA A 19 -5.98 -24.32 10.34
N TRP A 20 -5.50 -23.26 9.69
CA TRP A 20 -5.75 -21.89 10.10
C TRP A 20 -6.56 -21.12 9.08
N GLN A 21 -7.76 -20.68 9.46
CA GLN A 21 -8.56 -19.80 8.61
C GLN A 21 -8.10 -18.34 8.76
N THR A 22 -7.33 -17.86 7.79
CA THR A 22 -7.01 -16.44 7.68
C THR A 22 -8.28 -15.65 7.39
N GLN A 23 -8.54 -14.61 8.18
CA GLN A 23 -9.81 -13.90 8.11
C GLN A 23 -9.89 -12.91 6.98
N ARG A 24 -8.78 -12.23 6.63
CA ARG A 24 -8.72 -11.24 5.56
C ARG A 24 -7.39 -11.30 4.82
N LEU A 25 -7.45 -11.00 3.54
CA LEU A 25 -6.30 -10.76 2.67
C LEU A 25 -6.45 -9.39 2.05
N PHE A 26 -5.46 -8.55 2.22
CA PHE A 26 -5.39 -7.24 1.60
C PHE A 26 -4.25 -7.16 0.58
N TYR A 27 -4.47 -6.40 -0.48
CA TYR A 27 -3.40 -5.89 -1.31
C TYR A 27 -2.99 -4.51 -0.81
N ASN A 28 -1.69 -4.27 -0.68
CA ASN A 28 -1.19 -2.91 -0.58
C ASN A 28 -1.48 -2.22 -1.91
N SER A 29 -2.21 -1.12 -1.86
CA SER A 29 -2.78 -0.46 -3.03
C SER A 29 -2.21 0.94 -3.18
N PHE A 30 -1.94 1.34 -4.41
CA PHE A 30 -1.50 2.68 -4.69
C PHE A 30 -2.63 3.43 -5.42
N PRO A 31 -3.19 4.52 -4.84
CA PRO A 31 -4.27 5.26 -5.47
C PRO A 31 -3.84 5.88 -6.79
N ARG A 32 -4.67 5.73 -7.82
CA ARG A 32 -4.44 6.34 -9.13
C ARG A 32 -4.44 7.86 -9.05
N SER A 33 -5.34 8.42 -8.25
CA SER A 33 -5.41 9.86 -7.96
C SER A 33 -4.09 10.42 -7.40
N ARG A 34 -3.39 9.62 -6.59
CA ARG A 34 -2.09 9.98 -6.02
C ARG A 34 -0.97 9.97 -7.07
N MET A 35 -1.04 9.03 -8.02
CA MET A 35 -0.11 8.99 -9.15
C MET A 35 -0.26 10.20 -10.05
N GLN A 36 -1.49 10.63 -10.29
CA GLN A 36 -1.78 11.83 -11.08
C GLN A 36 -1.17 13.08 -10.43
N LYS A 37 -1.43 13.30 -9.13
CA LYS A 37 -0.82 14.42 -8.37
C LYS A 37 0.70 14.41 -8.43
N PHE A 38 1.29 13.23 -8.34
CA PHE A 38 2.75 13.09 -8.45
C PHE A 38 3.25 13.45 -9.85
N SER A 39 2.54 13.03 -10.91
CA SER A 39 2.86 13.38 -12.29
C SER A 39 2.77 14.89 -12.53
N GLU A 40 1.71 15.54 -12.07
CA GLU A 40 1.51 16.99 -12.14
C GLU A 40 2.64 17.76 -11.46
N PHE A 41 3.06 17.30 -10.28
CA PHE A 41 4.20 17.89 -9.58
C PHE A 41 5.50 17.77 -10.38
N MET A 42 5.74 16.61 -10.97
CA MET A 42 6.92 16.37 -11.80
C MET A 42 6.98 17.32 -13.00
N GLU A 43 5.84 17.56 -13.63
CA GLU A 43 5.72 18.50 -14.74
C GLU A 43 5.99 19.93 -14.28
N LEU A 44 5.42 20.32 -13.13
CA LEU A 44 5.60 21.66 -12.56
C LEU A 44 7.07 21.95 -12.23
N MET A 45 7.80 20.95 -11.77
CA MET A 45 9.23 21.10 -11.40
C MET A 45 10.19 20.91 -12.58
N ASP A 46 9.67 20.77 -13.80
CA ASP A 46 10.45 20.49 -15.02
C ASP A 46 11.44 19.33 -14.84
N MET A 47 11.05 18.36 -14.06
CA MET A 47 11.88 17.20 -13.79
C MET A 47 11.80 16.23 -14.96
N GLU A 48 12.87 16.17 -15.76
CA GLU A 48 13.03 15.07 -16.72
C GLU A 48 13.09 13.76 -15.96
N SER A 49 12.10 12.93 -16.14
CA SER A 49 12.07 11.62 -15.54
C SER A 49 11.84 10.54 -16.58
N SER A 50 12.57 9.45 -16.45
CA SER A 50 12.25 8.19 -17.13
C SER A 50 10.84 7.69 -16.82
N TYR A 51 10.18 8.30 -15.85
CA TYR A 51 8.80 8.03 -15.45
C TYR A 51 7.76 8.79 -16.30
N ARG A 52 8.15 9.89 -16.99
CA ARG A 52 7.26 10.66 -17.88
C ARG A 52 6.61 9.82 -18.97
N ASN A 53 7.32 8.79 -19.45
CA ASN A 53 6.87 7.93 -20.53
C ASN A 53 6.23 6.62 -20.01
N LEU A 54 6.11 6.45 -18.71
CA LEU A 54 5.41 5.30 -18.16
C LEU A 54 3.92 5.65 -18.09
N PRO A 55 3.02 4.75 -18.52
CA PRO A 55 1.57 4.97 -18.44
C PRO A 55 1.12 4.87 -16.96
N PHE A 56 1.59 5.79 -16.12
CA PHE A 56 1.24 5.82 -14.70
C PHE A 56 -0.22 6.19 -14.48
N ALA A 57 -0.78 7.00 -15.38
CA ALA A 57 -2.18 7.41 -15.28
C ALA A 57 -3.16 6.23 -15.22
N ASP A 58 -2.78 5.10 -15.86
CA ASP A 58 -3.60 3.88 -15.91
C ASP A 58 -3.16 2.82 -14.89
N ARG A 59 -2.09 3.08 -14.14
CA ARG A 59 -1.60 2.15 -13.11
C ARG A 59 -2.13 2.54 -11.74
N GLY A 60 -2.28 1.54 -10.91
CA GLY A 60 -2.82 1.70 -9.55
C GLY A 60 -4.29 1.38 -9.47
N PHE A 61 -4.81 1.47 -8.29
CA PHE A 61 -6.19 1.20 -7.95
C PHE A 61 -7.03 2.46 -8.10
N THR A 62 -8.27 2.32 -8.57
CA THR A 62 -9.23 3.43 -8.48
C THR A 62 -9.58 3.70 -7.03
N ASP A 63 -10.08 4.89 -6.74
CA ASP A 63 -10.43 5.24 -5.36
C ASP A 63 -11.58 4.36 -4.81
N GLU A 64 -12.44 3.82 -5.70
CA GLU A 64 -13.52 2.88 -5.36
C GLU A 64 -13.00 1.47 -5.02
N GLU A 65 -11.85 1.06 -5.58
CA GLU A 65 -11.22 -0.24 -5.30
C GLU A 65 -10.47 -0.22 -3.96
N ILE A 66 -10.20 0.95 -3.39
CA ILE A 66 -9.50 1.11 -2.13
C ILE A 66 -10.50 1.01 -0.99
N THR A 67 -10.38 -0.03 -0.18
CA THR A 67 -11.27 -0.27 0.96
C THR A 67 -10.80 0.43 2.24
N ASN A 68 -9.48 0.59 2.39
CA ASN A 68 -8.88 1.12 3.61
C ASN A 68 -7.81 2.16 3.31
N ALA A 69 -7.77 3.19 4.17
CA ALA A 69 -6.76 4.24 4.18
C ALA A 69 -6.29 4.44 5.63
N VAL A 70 -5.17 3.84 5.97
CA VAL A 70 -4.63 3.84 7.33
C VAL A 70 -3.69 5.02 7.51
N ASP A 71 -3.99 5.89 8.47
CA ASP A 71 -3.08 6.97 8.84
C ASP A 71 -1.85 6.40 9.58
N VAL A 72 -0.69 6.64 9.01
CA VAL A 72 0.61 6.25 9.53
C VAL A 72 1.54 7.45 9.66
N SER A 73 0.99 8.66 9.76
CA SER A 73 1.74 9.92 9.81
C SER A 73 2.78 9.94 10.92
N GLU A 74 2.45 9.42 12.10
CA GLU A 74 3.37 9.31 13.24
C GLU A 74 4.56 8.38 12.97
N TRP A 75 4.43 7.47 12.01
CA TRP A 75 5.44 6.45 11.69
C TRP A 75 6.30 6.77 10.47
N VAL A 76 6.04 7.88 9.78
CA VAL A 76 6.76 8.22 8.54
C VAL A 76 8.27 8.30 8.75
N ALA A 77 8.73 8.87 9.86
CA ALA A 77 10.16 8.96 10.15
C ALA A 77 10.82 7.56 10.31
N PHE A 78 10.10 6.60 10.90
CA PHE A 78 10.55 5.22 11.03
C PHE A 78 10.55 4.49 9.68
N LYS A 79 9.54 4.74 8.85
CA LYS A 79 9.47 4.20 7.47
C LYS A 79 10.67 4.68 6.65
N GLU A 80 10.99 5.98 6.72
CA GLU A 80 12.16 6.56 6.03
C GLU A 80 13.45 5.90 6.49
N LYS A 81 13.64 5.78 7.80
CA LYS A 81 14.81 5.13 8.37
C LYS A 81 14.90 3.67 7.90
N SER A 82 13.80 2.92 7.93
CA SER A 82 13.73 1.54 7.46
C SER A 82 14.12 1.44 6.00
N LEU A 83 13.52 2.27 5.13
CA LEU A 83 13.85 2.29 3.71
C LEU A 83 15.32 2.63 3.45
N SER A 84 15.92 3.53 4.23
CA SER A 84 17.33 3.90 4.08
C SER A 84 18.29 2.74 4.37
N MET A 85 17.86 1.75 5.16
CA MET A 85 18.66 0.54 5.43
C MET A 85 18.71 -0.42 4.25
N HIS A 86 17.80 -0.30 3.28
CA HIS A 86 17.83 -1.08 2.04
C HIS A 86 18.73 -0.44 0.97
N ALA A 87 19.95 -0.05 1.36
CA ALA A 87 20.87 0.72 0.53
C ALA A 87 21.17 0.08 -0.83
N THR A 88 21.22 -1.25 -0.91
CA THR A 88 21.50 -1.97 -2.16
C THR A 88 20.30 -2.02 -3.12
N GLN A 89 19.12 -1.74 -2.63
CA GLN A 89 17.85 -1.79 -3.40
C GLN A 89 17.28 -0.40 -3.70
N MET A 90 17.83 0.62 -3.06
CA MET A 90 17.41 2.00 -3.22
C MET A 90 18.37 2.75 -4.12
N ASP A 91 17.90 3.13 -5.30
CA ASP A 91 18.66 3.99 -6.20
C ASP A 91 18.97 5.32 -5.49
N PRO A 92 20.25 5.72 -5.33
CA PRO A 92 20.63 6.99 -4.74
C PRO A 92 20.11 8.19 -5.53
N ASN A 93 19.84 8.00 -6.83
CA ASN A 93 19.25 9.01 -7.72
C ASN A 93 17.73 8.92 -7.82
N SER A 94 17.10 8.08 -6.99
CA SER A 94 15.65 7.92 -6.97
C SER A 94 14.97 9.28 -6.86
N LEU A 95 13.95 9.43 -7.68
CA LEU A 95 13.12 10.62 -7.73
C LEU A 95 12.50 10.96 -6.36
N PHE A 96 12.10 9.93 -5.60
CA PHE A 96 11.57 10.10 -4.25
C PHE A 96 12.54 10.80 -3.29
N ARG A 97 13.86 10.70 -3.52
CA ARG A 97 14.88 11.41 -2.74
C ARG A 97 15.02 12.88 -3.12
N LYS A 98 14.47 13.28 -4.25
CA LYS A 98 14.49 14.66 -4.76
C LYS A 98 13.23 15.42 -4.41
N LEU A 99 12.22 14.74 -3.87
CA LEU A 99 10.98 15.39 -3.46
C LEU A 99 11.21 16.30 -2.26
N PRO A 100 10.52 17.44 -2.20
CA PRO A 100 10.42 18.23 -0.98
C PRO A 100 9.94 17.39 0.20
N SER A 101 10.44 17.67 1.39
CA SER A 101 10.16 16.87 2.59
C SER A 101 8.68 16.85 2.98
N ASP A 102 7.99 17.97 2.81
CA ASP A 102 6.55 18.12 3.05
C ASP A 102 5.73 17.22 2.12
N MET A 103 6.06 17.23 0.83
CA MET A 103 5.41 16.35 -0.15
C MET A 103 5.69 14.87 0.13
N LEU A 104 6.93 14.54 0.49
CA LEU A 104 7.29 13.17 0.85
C LEU A 104 6.51 12.70 2.08
N MET A 105 6.36 13.57 3.08
CA MET A 105 5.55 13.31 4.26
C MET A 105 4.08 13.06 3.89
N GLU A 106 3.48 13.92 3.07
CA GLU A 106 2.10 13.75 2.58
C GLU A 106 1.91 12.43 1.84
N LEU A 107 2.86 12.10 0.94
CA LEU A 107 2.82 10.85 0.17
C LEU A 107 2.93 9.59 1.04
N ARG A 108 3.52 9.67 2.22
CA ARG A 108 3.81 8.52 3.08
C ARG A 108 2.97 8.45 4.35
N ALA A 109 2.20 9.49 4.63
CA ALA A 109 1.37 9.56 5.83
C ALA A 109 0.18 8.59 5.82
N THR A 110 -0.25 8.13 4.64
CA THR A 110 -1.39 7.21 4.53
C THR A 110 -0.99 5.97 3.74
N GLU A 111 -1.30 4.81 4.27
CA GLU A 111 -1.21 3.53 3.56
C GLU A 111 -2.58 3.08 3.10
N HIS A 112 -2.65 2.65 1.83
CA HIS A 112 -3.91 2.26 1.20
C HIS A 112 -3.93 0.77 0.95
N PHE A 113 -5.09 0.17 1.17
CA PHE A 113 -5.30 -1.26 1.00
C PHE A 113 -6.63 -1.53 0.31
N SER A 114 -6.65 -2.63 -0.44
CA SER A 114 -7.85 -3.18 -1.06
C SER A 114 -8.11 -4.57 -0.51
N LEU A 115 -9.29 -4.80 0.04
CA LEU A 115 -9.69 -6.12 0.52
C LEU A 115 -9.83 -7.08 -0.67
N ALA A 116 -8.94 -8.06 -0.74
CA ALA A 116 -8.92 -9.04 -1.81
C ALA A 116 -9.80 -10.26 -1.51
N LYS A 117 -9.80 -10.71 -0.26
CA LYS A 117 -10.60 -11.87 0.22
C LYS A 117 -10.89 -11.78 1.72
N GLY A 118 -11.91 -12.51 2.13
CA GLY A 118 -12.24 -12.76 3.52
C GLY A 118 -13.44 -11.97 4.02
N ALA A 119 -13.54 -11.84 5.34
CA ALA A 119 -14.65 -11.17 5.99
C ALA A 119 -14.77 -9.70 5.56
N PRO A 120 -15.97 -9.20 5.21
CA PRO A 120 -16.15 -7.81 4.82
C PRO A 120 -15.82 -6.88 5.99
N LEU A 121 -15.46 -5.64 5.64
CA LEU A 121 -15.30 -4.57 6.62
C LEU A 121 -16.69 -4.00 6.99
N PRO A 122 -16.86 -3.52 8.23
CA PRO A 122 -18.02 -2.69 8.56
C PRO A 122 -18.07 -1.46 7.66
N ASP A 123 -19.28 -1.06 7.28
CA ASP A 123 -19.49 0.16 6.46
C ASP A 123 -19.53 1.42 7.36
N THR A 124 -18.39 1.72 7.96
CA THR A 124 -18.20 2.91 8.80
C THR A 124 -16.90 3.62 8.45
N GLU A 125 -16.82 4.92 8.72
CA GLU A 125 -15.61 5.70 8.45
C GLU A 125 -14.42 5.19 9.31
N GLU A 126 -14.67 4.82 10.56
CA GLU A 126 -13.65 4.28 11.46
C GLU A 126 -13.05 2.97 10.92
N ALA A 127 -13.87 2.14 10.28
CA ALA A 127 -13.40 0.88 9.70
C ALA A 127 -12.46 1.08 8.51
N ARG A 128 -12.53 2.22 7.83
CA ARG A 128 -11.60 2.55 6.75
C ARG A 128 -10.17 2.76 7.26
N GLY A 129 -10.01 3.20 8.50
CA GLY A 129 -8.70 3.36 9.15
C GLY A 129 -8.17 2.10 9.85
N ASP A 130 -8.95 1.02 9.93
CA ASP A 130 -8.59 -0.17 10.70
C ASP A 130 -8.80 -1.47 9.91
N LEU A 131 -7.71 -2.14 9.53
CA LEU A 131 -7.74 -3.42 8.81
C LEU A 131 -8.38 -4.55 9.63
N PHE A 132 -8.48 -4.40 10.94
CA PHE A 132 -9.04 -5.38 11.89
C PHE A 132 -10.47 -5.05 12.33
N ALA A 133 -11.06 -3.98 11.81
CA ALA A 133 -12.41 -3.58 12.17
C ALA A 133 -13.41 -4.73 12.00
N GLY A 134 -14.20 -5.01 13.05
CA GLY A 134 -15.17 -6.10 13.07
C GLY A 134 -14.59 -7.52 13.25
N LEU A 135 -13.28 -7.64 13.52
CA LEU A 135 -12.62 -8.91 13.86
C LEU A 135 -12.25 -9.02 15.34
N ARG A 136 -12.44 -7.96 16.12
CA ARG A 136 -12.16 -7.89 17.57
C ARG A 136 -13.46 -7.98 18.36
#